data_909feb62c2ba1a8834ed08b966521dd7
#
_entry.id   909feb62c2ba1a8834ed08b966521dd7
#
_cell.length_a   1.000
_cell.length_b   1.000
_cell.length_c   1.000
_cell.angle_alpha   90.00
_cell.angle_beta   90.00
_cell.angle_gamma   90.00
#
_symmetry.space_group_name_H-M   'P 1'
#
loop_
_entity.id
_entity.type
_entity.pdbx_description
1 polymer ?
#
loop_
_entity_poly.entity_id
_entity_poly.type
_entity_poly.pdbx_seq_one_letter_code
_entity_poly.pdbx_strand_id
1 'polypeptide(L)'
;GIPVCHNICPCLIDKKTPPWTQVLSACLTSFEGKSLELPDETNFEISKPVDEKMFLELCGHLYLVDDEDRTEWLDNLAADLEVILDLYSLMTWDDIRSCIQNGFSIGSHSYTHRNLLQVKESEVLEIEISFSRQRILDETGIAPSVFAFPNGLYNDRSLKVVEKSGYSIALLCDDKPANIDIINNSDGLLMLPRINICRTNWREEVLRSSGLHYHLKRITNPR
;
A
#
# COMPACT_ATOMS: atom_id res chain seq x y z
N GLY A 1 2.25 26.18 1.44
CA GLY A 1 1.75 24.96 0.78
C GLY A 1 1.42 23.89 1.81
N ILE A 2 0.72 22.87 1.40
CA ILE A 2 0.46 21.69 2.25
C ILE A 2 1.65 20.74 2.09
N PRO A 3 2.29 20.27 3.18
CA PRO A 3 3.36 19.30 3.10
C PRO A 3 2.81 17.97 2.59
N VAL A 4 3.52 17.34 1.66
CA VAL A 4 3.13 16.05 1.06
C VAL A 4 4.30 15.09 1.17
N CYS A 5 4.05 13.85 1.60
CA CYS A 5 4.99 12.74 1.52
C CYS A 5 4.42 11.68 0.57
N HIS A 6 5.14 11.36 -0.48
CA HIS A 6 4.79 10.33 -1.44
C HIS A 6 5.53 9.03 -1.08
N ASN A 7 4.80 8.00 -0.65
CA ASN A 7 5.39 6.72 -0.31
C ASN A 7 5.40 5.81 -1.54
N ILE A 8 6.57 5.37 -1.97
CA ILE A 8 6.77 4.67 -3.25
C ILE A 8 7.28 3.24 -3.06
N CYS A 9 6.96 2.37 -4.01
CA CYS A 9 7.48 1.01 -4.14
C CYS A 9 8.49 0.98 -5.29
N PRO A 10 9.80 0.97 -5.02
CA PRO A 10 10.83 1.07 -6.07
C PRO A 10 10.72 0.01 -7.17
N CYS A 11 10.38 -1.23 -6.82
CA CYS A 11 10.24 -2.32 -7.78
C CYS A 11 9.24 -2.00 -8.90
N LEU A 12 8.11 -1.35 -8.56
CA LEU A 12 7.09 -1.00 -9.55
C LEU A 12 7.60 0.05 -10.55
N ILE A 13 8.43 0.98 -10.07
CA ILE A 13 9.07 2.00 -10.91
C ILE A 13 10.13 1.36 -11.81
N ASP A 14 11.00 0.51 -11.24
CA ASP A 14 12.09 -0.16 -11.95
C ASP A 14 11.56 -1.09 -13.06
N LYS A 15 10.55 -1.87 -12.76
CA LYS A 15 9.94 -2.84 -13.69
C LYS A 15 8.90 -2.22 -14.61
N LYS A 16 8.48 -0.99 -14.35
CA LYS A 16 7.35 -0.34 -15.04
C LYS A 16 6.07 -1.19 -15.01
N THR A 17 5.86 -1.88 -13.90
CA THR A 17 4.72 -2.78 -13.71
C THR A 17 3.70 -2.09 -12.80
N PRO A 18 2.43 -2.02 -13.19
CA PRO A 18 1.39 -1.43 -12.34
C PRO A 18 1.20 -2.27 -11.05
N PRO A 19 0.69 -1.66 -9.96
CA PRO A 19 0.30 -2.41 -8.78
C PRO A 19 -0.68 -3.53 -9.13
N TRP A 20 -0.56 -4.69 -8.48
CA TRP A 20 -1.38 -5.85 -8.75
C TRP A 20 -2.90 -5.58 -8.71
N THR A 21 -3.34 -4.65 -7.87
CA THR A 21 -4.75 -4.22 -7.80
C THR A 21 -5.23 -3.52 -9.08
N GLN A 22 -4.34 -2.82 -9.78
CA GLN A 22 -4.65 -2.24 -11.09
C GLN A 22 -4.71 -3.31 -12.18
N VAL A 23 -3.81 -4.29 -12.14
CA VAL A 23 -3.87 -5.47 -13.04
C VAL A 23 -5.19 -6.20 -12.84
N LEU A 24 -5.54 -6.50 -11.58
CA LEU A 24 -6.82 -7.13 -11.23
C LEU A 24 -8.02 -6.32 -11.75
N SER A 25 -8.02 -5.01 -11.55
CA SER A 25 -9.10 -4.13 -12.04
C SER A 25 -9.25 -4.20 -13.56
N ALA A 26 -8.14 -4.23 -14.29
CA ALA A 26 -8.14 -4.38 -15.74
C ALA A 26 -8.67 -5.76 -16.16
N CYS A 27 -8.22 -6.84 -15.51
CA CYS A 27 -8.73 -8.19 -15.74
C CYS A 27 -10.26 -8.27 -15.51
N LEU A 28 -10.73 -7.73 -14.39
CA LEU A 28 -12.17 -7.74 -14.08
C LEU A 28 -13.01 -6.95 -15.08
N THR A 29 -12.45 -5.93 -15.71
CA THR A 29 -13.14 -5.18 -16.77
C THR A 29 -13.38 -6.05 -18.01
N SER A 30 -12.42 -6.89 -18.37
CA SER A 30 -12.48 -7.80 -19.53
C SER A 30 -13.11 -9.16 -19.22
N PHE A 31 -13.23 -9.53 -17.95
CA PHE A 31 -13.76 -10.84 -17.53
C PHE A 31 -15.29 -10.92 -17.71
N GLU A 32 -15.76 -11.88 -18.48
CA GLU A 32 -17.19 -12.10 -18.76
C GLU A 32 -17.82 -13.26 -17.97
N GLY A 33 -16.99 -13.98 -17.20
CA GLY A 33 -17.45 -15.12 -16.38
C GLY A 33 -18.26 -14.65 -15.15
N LYS A 34 -18.95 -15.62 -14.54
CA LYS A 34 -19.73 -15.41 -13.31
C LYS A 34 -18.99 -15.84 -12.05
N SER A 35 -17.92 -16.60 -12.18
CA SER A 35 -17.12 -17.12 -11.09
C SER A 35 -15.67 -17.14 -11.50
N LEU A 36 -14.78 -16.76 -10.61
CA LEU A 36 -13.35 -16.73 -10.81
C LEU A 36 -12.69 -17.66 -9.78
N GLU A 37 -11.97 -18.66 -10.28
CA GLU A 37 -11.17 -19.54 -9.43
C GLU A 37 -9.92 -18.79 -8.96
N LEU A 38 -9.71 -18.75 -7.65
CA LEU A 38 -8.60 -18.03 -7.01
C LEU A 38 -7.39 -18.96 -6.82
N PRO A 39 -6.20 -18.41 -6.51
CA PRO A 39 -4.98 -19.21 -6.31
C PRO A 39 -5.08 -20.28 -5.20
N ASP A 40 -5.97 -20.09 -4.24
CA ASP A 40 -6.25 -21.02 -3.14
C ASP A 40 -7.34 -22.06 -3.48
N GLU A 41 -7.66 -22.22 -4.78
CA GLU A 41 -8.68 -23.13 -5.32
C GLU A 41 -10.13 -22.77 -4.89
N THR A 42 -10.34 -21.63 -4.21
CA THR A 42 -11.68 -21.14 -3.91
C THR A 42 -12.30 -20.44 -5.11
N ASN A 43 -13.64 -20.47 -5.20
CA ASN A 43 -14.37 -19.77 -6.26
C ASN A 43 -14.96 -18.46 -5.71
N PHE A 44 -14.70 -17.37 -6.40
CA PHE A 44 -15.24 -16.05 -6.08
C PHE A 44 -16.29 -15.66 -7.13
N GLU A 45 -17.53 -15.40 -6.67
CA GLU A 45 -18.64 -15.01 -7.54
C GLU A 45 -18.46 -13.57 -8.01
N ILE A 46 -18.55 -13.37 -9.34
CA ILE A 46 -18.43 -12.08 -9.99
C ILE A 46 -19.80 -11.63 -10.49
N SER A 47 -20.29 -10.51 -9.97
CA SER A 47 -21.48 -9.82 -10.48
C SER A 47 -21.08 -8.59 -11.31
N LYS A 48 -21.83 -8.32 -12.38
CA LYS A 48 -21.61 -7.15 -13.23
C LYS A 48 -22.74 -6.12 -13.05
N PRO A 49 -22.42 -4.83 -13.01
CA PRO A 49 -21.07 -4.26 -13.01
C PRO A 49 -20.31 -4.58 -11.70
N VAL A 50 -18.98 -4.71 -11.80
CA VAL A 50 -18.12 -4.85 -10.61
C VAL A 50 -18.19 -3.57 -9.80
N ASP A 51 -18.72 -3.63 -8.60
CA ASP A 51 -18.77 -2.50 -7.69
C ASP A 51 -17.52 -2.46 -6.77
N GLU A 52 -17.33 -1.32 -6.11
CA GLU A 52 -16.18 -1.10 -5.21
C GLU A 52 -16.15 -2.12 -4.07
N LYS A 53 -17.33 -2.48 -3.52
CA LYS A 53 -17.41 -3.43 -2.40
C LYS A 53 -16.88 -4.80 -2.81
N MET A 54 -17.36 -5.32 -3.92
CA MET A 54 -16.93 -6.62 -4.45
C MET A 54 -15.44 -6.60 -4.81
N PHE A 55 -14.97 -5.51 -5.44
CA PHE A 55 -13.54 -5.35 -5.74
C PHE A 55 -12.67 -5.39 -4.48
N LEU A 56 -13.04 -4.66 -3.42
CA LEU A 56 -12.32 -4.65 -2.15
C LEU A 56 -12.38 -5.99 -1.43
N GLU A 57 -13.50 -6.71 -1.53
CA GLU A 57 -13.65 -8.05 -0.97
C GLU A 57 -12.71 -9.04 -1.66
N LEU A 58 -12.67 -9.04 -2.99
CA LEU A 58 -11.74 -9.85 -3.77
C LEU A 58 -10.27 -9.48 -3.48
N CYS A 59 -9.95 -8.19 -3.40
CA CYS A 59 -8.62 -7.75 -2.98
C CYS A 59 -8.25 -8.28 -1.59
N GLY A 60 -9.21 -8.31 -0.66
CA GLY A 60 -9.01 -8.86 0.69
C GLY A 60 -8.66 -10.34 0.68
N HIS A 61 -9.31 -11.14 -0.15
CA HIS A 61 -8.98 -12.56 -0.34
C HIS A 61 -7.58 -12.72 -0.94
N LEU A 62 -7.32 -12.06 -2.06
CA LEU A 62 -6.03 -12.15 -2.76
C LEU A 62 -4.85 -11.61 -1.93
N TYR A 63 -5.11 -10.72 -1.00
CA TYR A 63 -4.09 -10.20 -0.10
C TYR A 63 -3.60 -11.21 0.93
N LEU A 64 -4.36 -12.27 1.18
CA LEU A 64 -4.01 -13.37 2.07
C LEU A 64 -3.28 -14.51 1.35
N VAL A 65 -3.32 -14.52 0.02
CA VAL A 65 -2.56 -15.46 -0.81
C VAL A 65 -1.08 -15.06 -0.82
N ASP A 66 -0.20 -16.05 -0.96
CA ASP A 66 1.24 -15.78 -1.13
C ASP A 66 1.49 -14.86 -2.32
N ASP A 67 2.50 -13.99 -2.22
CA ASP A 67 2.75 -12.96 -3.23
C ASP A 67 3.17 -13.54 -4.58
N GLU A 68 3.96 -14.62 -4.57
CA GLU A 68 4.40 -15.33 -5.76
C GLU A 68 3.21 -16.00 -6.46
N ASP A 69 2.38 -16.74 -5.72
CA ASP A 69 1.19 -17.43 -6.24
C ASP A 69 0.17 -16.42 -6.79
N ARG A 70 -0.04 -15.32 -6.08
CA ARG A 70 -0.93 -14.23 -6.56
C ARG A 70 -0.41 -13.59 -7.84
N THR A 71 0.90 -13.37 -7.93
CA THR A 71 1.51 -12.73 -9.11
C THR A 71 1.39 -13.64 -10.32
N GLU A 72 1.75 -14.92 -10.20
CA GLU A 72 1.64 -15.90 -11.27
C GLU A 72 0.19 -16.05 -11.75
N TRP A 73 -0.74 -16.14 -10.80
CA TRP A 73 -2.17 -16.23 -11.12
C TRP A 73 -2.67 -14.99 -11.88
N LEU A 74 -2.28 -13.77 -11.46
CA LEU A 74 -2.67 -12.54 -12.16
C LEU A 74 -2.07 -12.43 -13.54
N ASP A 75 -0.81 -12.83 -13.71
CA ASP A 75 -0.13 -12.81 -15.00
C ASP A 75 -0.81 -13.77 -15.99
N ASN A 76 -1.18 -14.96 -15.52
CA ASN A 76 -1.94 -15.92 -16.31
C ASN A 76 -3.34 -15.39 -16.67
N LEU A 77 -4.07 -14.84 -15.69
CA LEU A 77 -5.39 -14.26 -15.92
C LEU A 77 -5.34 -13.08 -16.91
N ALA A 78 -4.34 -12.22 -16.79
CA ALA A 78 -4.17 -11.09 -17.71
C ALA A 78 -3.83 -11.55 -19.13
N ALA A 79 -3.02 -12.60 -19.27
CA ALA A 79 -2.69 -13.22 -20.56
C ALA A 79 -3.92 -13.86 -21.21
N ASP A 80 -4.69 -14.66 -20.46
CA ASP A 80 -5.90 -15.33 -20.95
C ASP A 80 -6.98 -14.33 -21.41
N LEU A 81 -7.07 -13.18 -20.75
CA LEU A 81 -8.00 -12.12 -21.09
C LEU A 81 -7.44 -11.09 -22.10
N GLU A 82 -6.23 -11.30 -22.60
CA GLU A 82 -5.54 -10.39 -23.52
C GLU A 82 -5.50 -8.94 -23.01
N VAL A 83 -5.31 -8.76 -21.68
CA VAL A 83 -5.34 -7.43 -21.03
C VAL A 83 -4.14 -6.60 -21.45
N ILE A 84 -4.38 -5.41 -21.98
CA ILE A 84 -3.32 -4.46 -22.33
C ILE A 84 -3.07 -3.55 -21.11
N LEU A 85 -1.91 -3.70 -20.48
CA LEU A 85 -1.53 -2.94 -19.29
C LEU A 85 -0.85 -1.59 -19.60
N ASP A 86 -0.56 -1.29 -20.87
CA ASP A 86 0.10 -0.06 -21.31
C ASP A 86 -0.70 1.23 -21.02
N LEU A 87 -1.93 1.10 -20.55
CA LEU A 87 -2.80 2.24 -20.20
C LEU A 87 -2.42 2.92 -18.88
N TYR A 88 -1.54 2.31 -18.08
CA TYR A 88 -1.16 2.83 -16.77
C TYR A 88 0.21 3.52 -16.84
N SER A 89 0.19 4.84 -16.89
CA SER A 89 1.41 5.63 -16.76
C SER A 89 1.87 5.63 -15.30
N LEU A 90 2.93 4.89 -15.01
CA LEU A 90 3.59 4.94 -13.71
C LEU A 90 4.60 6.09 -13.68
N MET A 91 4.83 6.62 -12.48
CA MET A 91 5.89 7.58 -12.26
C MET A 91 7.25 6.94 -12.57
N THR A 92 8.10 7.73 -13.19
CA THR A 92 9.52 7.39 -13.41
C THR A 92 10.38 7.93 -12.26
N TRP A 93 11.65 7.54 -12.19
CA TRP A 93 12.60 8.15 -11.27
C TRP A 93 12.82 9.63 -11.53
N ASP A 94 12.69 10.09 -12.79
CA ASP A 94 12.74 11.52 -13.14
C ASP A 94 11.55 12.29 -12.57
N ASP A 95 10.36 11.70 -12.59
CA ASP A 95 9.17 12.28 -11.97
C ASP A 95 9.35 12.39 -10.44
N ILE A 96 9.92 11.36 -9.81
CA ILE A 96 10.22 11.36 -8.37
C ILE A 96 11.23 12.47 -8.04
N ARG A 97 12.31 12.61 -8.81
CA ARG A 97 13.28 13.70 -8.65
C ARG A 97 12.62 15.07 -8.82
N SER A 98 11.73 15.20 -9.78
CA SER A 98 10.95 16.43 -10.00
C SER A 98 10.04 16.74 -8.81
N CYS A 99 9.37 15.74 -8.22
CA CYS A 99 8.57 15.92 -7.00
C CYS A 99 9.44 16.49 -5.86
N ILE A 100 10.62 15.91 -5.65
CA ILE A 100 11.56 16.37 -4.60
C ILE A 100 11.96 17.83 -4.84
N GLN A 101 12.31 18.20 -6.07
CA GLN A 101 12.67 19.58 -6.42
C GLN A 101 11.53 20.57 -6.17
N ASN A 102 10.28 20.11 -6.25
CA ASN A 102 9.07 20.89 -5.96
C ASN A 102 8.64 20.83 -4.48
N GLY A 103 9.50 20.32 -3.59
CA GLY A 103 9.29 20.35 -2.14
C GLY A 103 8.45 19.21 -1.59
N PHE A 104 8.23 18.12 -2.35
CA PHE A 104 7.61 16.91 -1.83
C PHE A 104 8.64 16.07 -1.08
N SER A 105 8.22 15.43 0.00
CA SER A 105 9.00 14.39 0.66
C SER A 105 8.71 13.04 0.02
N ILE A 106 9.72 12.16 -0.03
CA ILE A 106 9.56 10.79 -0.51
C ILE A 106 9.76 9.84 0.66
N GLY A 107 8.81 8.93 0.84
CA GLY A 107 8.86 7.80 1.77
C GLY A 107 8.95 6.47 1.02
N SER A 108 9.24 5.39 1.75
CA SER A 108 9.19 4.03 1.25
C SER A 108 7.83 3.38 1.56
N HIS A 109 7.35 2.52 0.65
CA HIS A 109 6.17 1.70 0.84
C HIS A 109 6.46 0.22 0.55
N SER A 110 7.55 -0.29 1.12
CA SER A 110 8.23 -1.53 0.79
C SER A 110 8.81 -1.56 -0.65
N TYR A 111 9.53 -2.61 -0.99
CA TYR A 111 10.12 -2.72 -2.32
C TYR A 111 9.10 -3.15 -3.38
N THR A 112 8.29 -4.20 -3.08
CA THR A 112 7.32 -4.79 -4.02
C THR A 112 5.85 -4.55 -3.65
N HIS A 113 5.55 -3.90 -2.51
CA HIS A 113 4.21 -3.79 -1.90
C HIS A 113 3.72 -5.12 -1.30
N ARG A 114 4.63 -5.97 -0.81
CA ARG A 114 4.31 -7.27 -0.20
C ARG A 114 3.61 -7.12 1.15
N ASN A 115 2.80 -8.13 1.51
CA ASN A 115 2.23 -8.25 2.85
C ASN A 115 3.30 -8.65 3.88
N LEU A 116 3.85 -7.65 4.59
CA LEU A 116 4.97 -7.86 5.52
C LEU A 116 4.59 -8.68 6.77
N LEU A 117 3.29 -8.83 7.06
CA LEU A 117 2.81 -9.68 8.15
C LEU A 117 3.07 -11.17 7.85
N GLN A 118 3.00 -11.57 6.59
CA GLN A 118 3.13 -12.97 6.15
C GLN A 118 4.57 -13.38 5.86
N VAL A 119 5.49 -12.43 5.66
CA VAL A 119 6.89 -12.72 5.34
C VAL A 119 7.57 -13.46 6.50
N LYS A 120 8.04 -14.67 6.24
CA LYS A 120 8.72 -15.53 7.21
C LYS A 120 10.25 -15.41 7.14
N GLU A 121 10.80 -15.21 5.96
CA GLU A 121 12.22 -15.16 5.65
C GLU A 121 12.78 -13.77 6.02
N SER A 122 13.89 -13.76 6.77
CA SER A 122 14.51 -12.49 7.19
C SER A 122 15.10 -11.73 6.01
N GLU A 123 15.65 -12.44 5.05
CA GLU A 123 16.24 -11.90 3.83
C GLU A 123 15.20 -11.16 2.99
N VAL A 124 13.97 -11.70 2.91
CA VAL A 124 12.86 -11.04 2.21
C VAL A 124 12.44 -9.76 2.92
N LEU A 125 12.38 -9.75 4.27
CA LEU A 125 12.11 -8.53 5.02
C LEU A 125 13.19 -7.46 4.79
N GLU A 126 14.46 -7.85 4.71
CA GLU A 126 15.55 -6.92 4.41
C GLU A 126 15.42 -6.34 2.98
N ILE A 127 15.03 -7.14 2.01
CA ILE A 127 14.77 -6.66 0.64
C ILE A 127 13.59 -5.68 0.64
N GLU A 128 12.49 -6.04 1.27
CA GLU A 128 11.30 -5.20 1.27
C GLU A 128 11.50 -3.86 1.99
N ILE A 129 12.33 -3.83 3.01
CA ILE A 129 12.46 -2.66 3.90
C ILE A 129 13.80 -1.94 3.69
N SER A 130 14.93 -2.61 3.95
CA SER A 130 16.26 -2.00 3.92
C SER A 130 16.71 -1.69 2.49
N PHE A 131 16.55 -2.66 1.58
CA PHE A 131 16.91 -2.47 0.18
C PHE A 131 16.00 -1.43 -0.51
N SER A 132 14.70 -1.39 -0.18
CA SER A 132 13.80 -0.33 -0.66
C SER A 132 14.34 1.06 -0.30
N ARG A 133 14.81 1.25 0.95
CA ARG A 133 15.42 2.52 1.39
C ARG A 133 16.68 2.86 0.58
N GLN A 134 17.56 1.87 0.42
CA GLN A 134 18.80 2.04 -0.33
C GLN A 134 18.51 2.37 -1.80
N ARG A 135 17.56 1.68 -2.43
CA ARG A 135 17.19 1.92 -3.82
C ARG A 135 16.67 3.35 -4.05
N ILE A 136 15.87 3.88 -3.12
CA ILE A 136 15.41 5.27 -3.17
C ILE A 136 16.60 6.24 -3.02
N LEU A 137 17.51 5.96 -2.09
CA LEU A 137 18.72 6.76 -1.91
C LEU A 137 19.59 6.78 -3.17
N ASP A 138 19.82 5.62 -3.79
CA ASP A 138 20.66 5.49 -5.00
C ASP A 138 20.09 6.31 -6.18
N GLU A 139 18.77 6.35 -6.32
CA GLU A 139 18.11 7.05 -7.41
C GLU A 139 17.91 8.55 -7.18
N THR A 140 17.73 8.94 -5.93
CA THR A 140 17.32 10.32 -5.59
C THR A 140 18.40 11.11 -4.87
N GLY A 141 19.42 10.45 -4.33
CA GLY A 141 20.41 11.05 -3.43
C GLY A 141 19.86 11.33 -2.02
N ILE A 142 18.62 10.96 -1.72
CA ILE A 142 17.95 11.24 -0.43
C ILE A 142 17.47 9.93 0.18
N ALA A 143 17.99 9.61 1.37
CA ALA A 143 17.51 8.48 2.14
C ALA A 143 16.13 8.80 2.75
N PRO A 144 15.06 8.04 2.45
CA PRO A 144 13.76 8.29 3.04
C PRO A 144 13.78 8.06 4.55
N SER A 145 13.15 8.97 5.29
CA SER A 145 12.97 8.84 6.74
C SER A 145 11.63 8.19 7.12
N VAL A 146 10.73 8.09 6.16
CA VAL A 146 9.36 7.58 6.35
C VAL A 146 9.22 6.22 5.70
N PHE A 147 8.67 5.25 6.44
CA PHE A 147 8.23 3.96 5.94
C PHE A 147 6.72 3.82 6.15
N ALA A 148 5.96 3.55 5.09
CA ALA A 148 4.55 3.23 5.18
C ALA A 148 4.35 1.73 5.00
N PHE A 149 3.75 1.06 5.99
CA PHE A 149 3.45 -0.36 5.86
C PHE A 149 2.37 -0.60 4.79
N PRO A 150 2.59 -1.53 3.82
CA PRO A 150 1.55 -1.95 2.89
C PRO A 150 0.30 -2.41 3.63
N ASN A 151 -0.84 -1.81 3.29
CA ASN A 151 -2.14 -1.97 3.97
C ASN A 151 -2.12 -1.77 5.51
N GLY A 152 -1.05 -1.21 6.05
CA GLY A 152 -0.85 -1.03 7.48
C GLY A 152 -0.55 -2.32 8.25
N LEU A 153 -0.25 -3.43 7.55
CA LEU A 153 0.02 -4.72 8.17
C LEU A 153 1.51 -4.90 8.50
N TYR A 154 1.78 -5.19 9.76
CA TYR A 154 3.14 -5.38 10.28
C TYR A 154 3.14 -6.34 11.48
N ASN A 155 4.32 -6.80 11.83
CA ASN A 155 4.60 -7.55 13.06
C ASN A 155 5.90 -7.03 13.70
N ASP A 156 6.24 -7.56 14.88
CA ASP A 156 7.45 -7.13 15.62
C ASP A 156 8.74 -7.32 14.83
N ARG A 157 8.79 -8.32 13.93
CA ARG A 157 9.98 -8.57 13.10
C ARG A 157 10.15 -7.47 12.06
N SER A 158 9.10 -7.19 11.27
CA SER A 158 9.12 -6.14 10.26
C SER A 158 9.35 -4.76 10.89
N LEU A 159 8.76 -4.51 12.05
CA LEU A 159 8.97 -3.25 12.79
C LEU A 159 10.44 -3.07 13.20
N LYS A 160 11.09 -4.12 13.72
CA LYS A 160 12.51 -4.09 14.06
C LYS A 160 13.41 -3.85 12.85
N VAL A 161 13.05 -4.38 11.68
CA VAL A 161 13.82 -4.13 10.45
C VAL A 161 13.64 -2.67 10.01
N VAL A 162 12.43 -2.10 10.08
CA VAL A 162 12.19 -0.68 9.78
C VAL A 162 13.05 0.22 10.67
N GLU A 163 13.07 -0.04 11.98
CA GLU A 163 13.88 0.72 12.93
C GLU A 163 15.38 0.61 12.63
N LYS A 164 15.89 -0.61 12.46
CA LYS A 164 17.31 -0.88 12.14
C LYS A 164 17.76 -0.29 10.81
N SER A 165 16.87 -0.20 9.85
CA SER A 165 17.14 0.38 8.52
C SER A 165 17.31 1.89 8.55
N GLY A 166 17.04 2.55 9.70
CA GLY A 166 17.23 3.99 9.87
C GLY A 166 16.06 4.84 9.38
N TYR A 167 14.86 4.28 9.32
CA TYR A 167 13.64 5.07 9.23
C TYR A 167 13.33 5.71 10.58
N SER A 168 12.81 6.93 10.55
CA SER A 168 12.42 7.67 11.77
C SER A 168 10.92 7.63 12.02
N ILE A 169 10.14 7.38 10.97
CA ILE A 169 8.67 7.39 11.02
C ILE A 169 8.13 6.13 10.33
N ALA A 170 7.24 5.42 11.01
CA ALA A 170 6.44 4.33 10.49
C ALA A 170 4.97 4.76 10.39
N LEU A 171 4.41 4.75 9.18
CA LEU A 171 3.01 5.10 8.94
C LEU A 171 2.13 3.84 8.98
N LEU A 172 1.13 3.88 9.83
CA LEU A 172 0.13 2.84 10.03
C LEU A 172 -1.16 3.15 9.24
N CYS A 173 -2.12 2.22 9.25
CA CYS A 173 -3.41 2.38 8.57
C CYS A 173 -4.59 2.20 9.56
N ASP A 174 -4.45 2.77 10.77
CA ASP A 174 -5.35 2.52 11.90
C ASP A 174 -6.66 3.33 11.86
N ASP A 175 -6.80 4.25 10.90
CA ASP A 175 -7.96 5.15 10.74
C ASP A 175 -8.31 5.92 12.05
N LYS A 176 -7.26 6.39 12.74
CA LYS A 176 -7.36 7.16 14.00
C LYS A 176 -6.42 8.37 14.00
N PRO A 177 -6.74 9.43 14.78
CA PRO A 177 -5.84 10.56 14.96
C PRO A 177 -4.59 10.15 15.75
N ALA A 178 -3.45 10.77 15.43
CA ALA A 178 -2.22 10.63 16.21
C ALA A 178 -2.35 11.31 17.57
N ASN A 179 -1.75 10.72 18.61
CA ASN A 179 -1.61 11.37 19.91
C ASN A 179 -0.37 12.25 19.92
N ILE A 180 -0.53 13.53 20.21
CA ILE A 180 0.55 14.51 20.26
C ILE A 180 1.62 14.15 21.30
N ASP A 181 1.24 13.53 22.41
CA ASP A 181 2.18 13.12 23.46
C ASP A 181 3.14 12.02 22.97
N ILE A 182 2.69 11.12 22.09
CA ILE A 182 3.54 10.13 21.45
C ILE A 182 4.56 10.80 20.55
N ILE A 183 4.14 11.84 19.82
CA ILE A 183 5.03 12.58 18.91
C ILE A 183 6.13 13.29 19.70
N ASN A 184 5.77 13.88 20.84
CA ASN A 184 6.71 14.68 21.64
C ASN A 184 7.66 13.84 22.50
N ASN A 185 7.34 12.58 22.79
CA ASN A 185 8.08 11.73 23.74
C ASN A 185 8.70 10.48 23.11
N SER A 186 8.75 10.36 21.77
CA SER A 186 9.34 9.21 21.11
C SER A 186 10.86 9.35 20.99
N ASP A 187 11.57 8.49 21.73
CA ASP A 187 12.99 8.23 21.52
C ASP A 187 13.09 7.01 20.57
N GLY A 188 13.26 7.24 19.26
CA GLY A 188 13.38 6.17 18.27
C GLY A 188 12.36 6.25 17.15
N LEU A 189 11.88 5.09 16.67
CA LEU A 189 10.93 5.00 15.56
C LEU A 189 9.55 5.52 15.98
N LEU A 190 9.11 6.62 15.35
CA LEU A 190 7.80 7.22 15.59
C LEU A 190 6.72 6.49 14.78
N MET A 191 5.80 5.81 15.45
CA MET A 191 4.66 5.12 14.83
C MET A 191 3.46 6.07 14.72
N LEU A 192 3.11 6.49 13.51
CA LEU A 192 2.01 7.42 13.27
C LEU A 192 0.80 6.71 12.60
N PRO A 193 -0.36 6.74 13.25
CA PRO A 193 -1.61 6.34 12.60
C PRO A 193 -1.95 7.30 11.47
N ARG A 194 -2.67 6.80 10.46
CA ARG A 194 -3.20 7.60 9.35
C ARG A 194 -4.71 7.50 9.32
N ILE A 195 -5.34 8.60 8.95
CA ILE A 195 -6.77 8.62 8.61
C ILE A 195 -6.86 8.43 7.10
N ASN A 196 -7.55 7.37 6.68
CA ASN A 196 -7.82 7.13 5.26
C ASN A 196 -8.96 8.02 4.81
N ILE A 197 -8.69 8.85 3.79
CA ILE A 197 -9.70 9.67 3.13
C ILE A 197 -10.09 8.96 1.84
N CYS A 198 -11.33 8.42 1.82
CA CYS A 198 -11.89 7.73 0.65
C CYS A 198 -12.78 8.71 -0.12
N ARG A 199 -12.77 8.63 -1.45
CA ARG A 199 -13.60 9.46 -2.33
C ARG A 199 -15.06 9.00 -2.39
N THR A 200 -15.71 8.77 -1.25
CA THR A 200 -17.13 8.36 -1.28
C THR A 200 -18.06 9.54 -1.41
N ASN A 201 -17.87 10.57 -0.59
CA ASN A 201 -18.54 11.86 -0.70
C ASN A 201 -17.83 12.91 0.17
N TRP A 202 -18.02 14.19 -0.16
CA TRP A 202 -17.38 15.29 0.54
C TRP A 202 -17.71 15.36 2.05
N ARG A 203 -18.89 14.90 2.47
CA ARG A 203 -19.30 14.90 3.87
C ARG A 203 -18.48 13.91 4.69
N GLU A 204 -18.26 12.72 4.12
CA GLU A 204 -17.41 11.70 4.74
C GLU A 204 -15.93 12.14 4.78
N GLU A 205 -15.44 12.78 3.72
CA GLU A 205 -14.09 13.35 3.69
C GLU A 205 -13.89 14.39 4.80
N VAL A 206 -14.84 15.32 4.98
CA VAL A 206 -14.79 16.31 6.07
C VAL A 206 -14.87 15.62 7.44
N LEU A 207 -15.74 14.63 7.59
CA LEU A 207 -15.91 13.89 8.82
C LEU A 207 -14.63 13.13 9.21
N ARG A 208 -13.96 12.51 8.24
CA ARG A 208 -12.69 11.79 8.45
C ARG A 208 -11.53 12.74 8.71
N SER A 209 -11.35 13.75 7.87
CA SER A 209 -10.24 14.71 7.97
C SER A 209 -10.30 15.55 9.27
N SER A 210 -11.50 15.79 9.81
CA SER A 210 -11.67 16.46 11.11
C SER A 210 -11.42 15.55 12.32
N GLY A 211 -11.24 14.24 12.12
CA GLY A 211 -11.14 13.26 13.20
C GLY A 211 -12.48 12.93 13.90
N LEU A 212 -13.56 13.60 13.52
CA LEU A 212 -14.88 13.40 14.15
C LEU A 212 -15.41 11.97 13.93
N HIS A 213 -15.12 11.36 12.78
CA HIS A 213 -15.44 9.97 12.48
C HIS A 213 -14.91 8.99 13.55
N TYR A 214 -13.67 9.18 14.00
CA TYR A 214 -13.08 8.36 15.05
C TYR A 214 -13.83 8.49 16.39
N HIS A 215 -14.21 9.70 16.77
CA HIS A 215 -14.96 9.94 18.01
C HIS A 215 -16.38 9.34 17.93
N LEU A 216 -17.05 9.46 16.81
CA LEU A 216 -18.38 8.87 16.60
C LEU A 216 -18.35 7.34 16.65
N LYS A 217 -17.38 6.69 16.02
CA LYS A 217 -17.21 5.22 16.12
C LYS A 217 -17.06 4.73 17.57
N ARG A 218 -16.38 5.47 18.42
CA ARG A 218 -16.23 5.11 19.86
C ARG A 218 -17.51 5.22 20.65
N ILE A 219 -18.43 6.12 20.26
CA ILE A 219 -19.74 6.27 20.92
C ILE A 219 -20.68 5.15 20.47
N THR A 220 -20.65 4.77 19.20
CA THR A 220 -21.55 3.75 18.64
C THR A 220 -21.09 2.32 18.88
N ASN A 221 -19.78 2.09 19.08
CA ASN A 221 -19.17 0.79 19.40
C ASN A 221 -18.22 0.94 20.61
N PRO A 222 -18.71 1.13 21.82
CA PRO A 222 -17.86 1.13 23.01
C PRO A 222 -17.28 -0.29 23.19
N ARG A 223 -15.94 -0.40 23.09
CA ARG A 223 -15.22 -1.61 23.49
C ARG A 223 -15.11 -1.69 24.99
#